data_fe98d6a33fa3d5ececa26241ef5c8d22
#
_entry.id   fe98d6a33fa3d5ececa26241ef5c8d22
#
_cell.length_a   1.000
_cell.length_b   1.000
_cell.length_c   1.000
_cell.angle_alpha   90.00
_cell.angle_beta   90.00
_cell.angle_gamma   90.00
#
_symmetry.space_group_name_H-M   'P 1'
#
loop_
_entity.id
_entity.type
_entity.pdbx_description
1 polymer ?
#
loop_
_entity_poly.entity_id
_entity_poly.type
_entity_poly.pdbx_seq_one_letter_code
_entity_poly.pdbx_strand_id
1 'polypeptide(L)'
;MSELVYKEESYSIIGLCMEVHNQLGHGFSEIVYKDALEFEFSENGIVYEREKEYPVFYKGNLLKHKFYADFVVLDKIILEVKCVKCITDEHESQAINYLKVSDNRLALLVNFARGKMEHKRIIY
;
A
#
# COMPACT_ATOMS: atom_id res chain seq x y z
N MET A 1 -5.86 16.41 -20.98
CA MET A 1 -6.04 16.40 -19.52
C MET A 1 -5.84 15.00 -19.00
N SER A 2 -5.05 14.86 -17.97
CA SER A 2 -4.84 13.56 -17.36
C SER A 2 -5.78 13.37 -16.18
N GLU A 3 -6.40 12.22 -16.11
CA GLU A 3 -7.17 11.83 -14.94
C GLU A 3 -6.27 11.06 -13.99
N LEU A 4 -6.54 11.19 -12.68
CA LEU A 4 -5.85 10.37 -11.70
C LEU A 4 -6.34 8.93 -11.78
N VAL A 5 -5.41 7.99 -11.87
CA VAL A 5 -5.72 6.57 -11.89
C VAL A 5 -6.39 6.20 -10.57
N TYR A 6 -7.59 5.63 -10.64
CA TYR A 6 -8.38 5.20 -9.47
C TYR A 6 -8.54 6.29 -8.42
N LYS A 7 -8.87 7.50 -8.85
CA LYS A 7 -8.97 8.67 -7.97
C LYS A 7 -9.89 8.43 -6.77
N GLU A 8 -11.10 7.98 -7.03
CA GLU A 8 -12.11 7.81 -5.97
C GLU A 8 -11.74 6.68 -5.02
N GLU A 9 -11.28 5.56 -5.58
CA GLU A 9 -10.88 4.40 -4.78
C GLU A 9 -9.68 4.75 -3.89
N SER A 10 -8.67 5.43 -4.45
CA SER A 10 -7.50 5.81 -3.66
C SER A 10 -7.87 6.83 -2.58
N TYR A 11 -8.79 7.74 -2.87
CA TYR A 11 -9.28 8.71 -1.90
C TYR A 11 -9.93 8.00 -0.72
N SER A 12 -10.77 7.00 -0.98
CA SER A 12 -11.41 6.21 0.07
C SER A 12 -10.39 5.46 0.92
N ILE A 13 -9.39 4.85 0.28
CA ILE A 13 -8.35 4.10 1.00
C ILE A 13 -7.54 5.03 1.89
N ILE A 14 -7.11 6.18 1.35
CA ILE A 14 -6.35 7.17 2.14
C ILE A 14 -7.19 7.70 3.30
N GLY A 15 -8.50 7.91 3.08
CA GLY A 15 -9.41 8.32 4.14
C GLY A 15 -9.44 7.33 5.30
N LEU A 16 -9.46 6.04 5.02
CA LEU A 16 -9.39 5.00 6.06
C LEU A 16 -8.04 4.97 6.74
N CYS A 17 -6.96 5.18 6.00
CA CYS A 17 -5.62 5.32 6.60
C CYS A 17 -5.58 6.51 7.56
N MET A 18 -6.16 7.63 7.18
CA MET A 18 -6.25 8.81 8.06
C MET A 18 -7.04 8.51 9.32
N GLU A 19 -8.14 7.77 9.20
CA GLU A 19 -8.93 7.36 10.38
C GLU A 19 -8.09 6.51 11.33
N VAL A 20 -7.36 5.54 10.80
CA VAL A 20 -6.47 4.71 11.61
C VAL A 20 -5.43 5.58 12.32
N HIS A 21 -4.80 6.50 11.60
CA HIS A 21 -3.80 7.40 12.18
C HIS A 21 -4.40 8.31 13.24
N ASN A 22 -5.61 8.82 12.99
CA ASN A 22 -6.31 9.67 13.96
C ASN A 22 -6.60 8.94 15.27
N GLN A 23 -6.96 7.66 15.19
CA GLN A 23 -7.30 6.86 16.37
C GLN A 23 -6.06 6.39 17.12
N LEU A 24 -5.03 5.93 16.40
CA LEU A 24 -3.84 5.33 17.01
C LEU A 24 -2.70 6.32 17.27
N GLY A 25 -2.65 7.40 16.50
CA GLY A 25 -1.49 8.29 16.54
C GLY A 25 -0.26 7.64 15.92
N HIS A 26 0.92 8.19 16.19
CA HIS A 26 2.19 7.62 15.72
C HIS A 26 2.84 6.81 16.86
N GLY A 27 3.83 5.98 16.51
CA GLY A 27 4.66 5.28 17.48
C GLY A 27 4.46 3.79 17.56
N PHE A 28 3.41 3.25 16.96
CA PHE A 28 3.22 1.81 16.88
C PHE A 28 4.05 1.21 15.74
N SER A 29 4.24 -0.11 15.77
CA SER A 29 4.91 -0.81 14.68
C SER A 29 3.96 -0.97 13.49
N GLU A 30 4.55 -1.27 12.32
CA GLU A 30 3.78 -1.43 11.08
C GLU A 30 2.63 -2.43 11.23
N ILE A 31 2.87 -3.53 11.94
CA ILE A 31 1.87 -4.59 12.06
C ILE A 31 0.59 -4.11 12.76
N VAL A 32 0.72 -3.20 13.72
CA VAL A 32 -0.44 -2.64 14.43
C VAL A 32 -1.31 -1.84 13.47
N TYR A 33 -0.70 -0.99 12.66
CA TYR A 33 -1.44 -0.21 11.66
C TYR A 33 -2.07 -1.10 10.60
N LYS A 34 -1.38 -2.16 10.20
CA LYS A 34 -1.93 -3.12 9.24
C LYS A 34 -3.15 -3.85 9.82
N ASP A 35 -3.10 -4.24 11.09
CA ASP A 35 -4.24 -4.85 11.75
C ASP A 35 -5.44 -3.90 11.80
N ALA A 36 -5.19 -2.63 12.12
CA ALA A 36 -6.24 -1.62 12.18
C ALA A 36 -6.84 -1.37 10.78
N LEU A 37 -6.01 -1.33 9.74
CA LEU A 37 -6.47 -1.16 8.37
C LEU A 37 -7.34 -2.34 7.93
N GLU A 38 -6.95 -3.55 8.27
CA GLU A 38 -7.74 -4.74 7.97
C GLU A 38 -9.13 -4.64 8.60
N PHE A 39 -9.19 -4.19 9.85
CA PHE A 39 -10.46 -3.94 10.53
C PHE A 39 -11.30 -2.92 9.76
N GLU A 40 -10.70 -1.79 9.36
CA GLU A 40 -11.40 -0.73 8.64
C GLU A 40 -11.90 -1.20 7.28
N PHE A 41 -11.10 -1.94 6.53
CA PHE A 41 -11.53 -2.48 5.25
C PHE A 41 -12.72 -3.42 5.41
N SER A 42 -12.67 -4.30 6.41
CA SER A 42 -13.77 -5.25 6.68
C SER A 42 -15.04 -4.52 7.08
N GLU A 43 -14.93 -3.52 7.96
CA GLU A 43 -16.10 -2.75 8.44
C GLU A 43 -16.75 -1.94 7.30
N ASN A 44 -15.99 -1.53 6.32
CA ASN A 44 -16.48 -0.71 5.21
C ASN A 44 -16.78 -1.54 3.96
N GLY A 45 -16.73 -2.87 4.05
CA GLY A 45 -17.05 -3.74 2.92
C GLY A 45 -16.08 -3.63 1.76
N ILE A 46 -14.83 -3.24 2.02
CA ILE A 46 -13.80 -3.08 0.98
C ILE A 46 -13.07 -4.40 0.83
N VAL A 47 -13.07 -4.93 -0.39
CA VAL A 47 -12.36 -6.17 -0.72
C VAL A 47 -10.87 -5.92 -0.67
N TYR A 48 -10.14 -6.79 0.01
CA TYR A 48 -8.68 -6.69 0.12
C TYR A 48 -8.06 -8.07 0.27
N GLU A 49 -6.77 -8.16 -0.06
CA GLU A 49 -5.91 -9.27 0.32
C GLU A 49 -4.72 -8.69 1.07
N ARG A 50 -4.37 -9.29 2.21
CA ARG A 50 -3.23 -8.89 3.02
C ARG A 50 -2.07 -9.84 2.77
N GLU A 51 -0.84 -9.29 2.67
CA GLU A 51 0.38 -10.08 2.42
C GLU A 51 0.25 -10.92 1.16
N LYS A 52 -0.23 -10.29 0.10
CA LYS A 52 -0.41 -10.99 -1.17
C LYS A 52 0.93 -11.30 -1.81
N GLU A 53 1.13 -12.58 -2.15
CA GLU A 53 2.35 -13.06 -2.77
C GLU A 53 2.31 -12.84 -4.28
N TYR A 54 3.43 -12.33 -4.83
CA TYR A 54 3.63 -12.19 -6.26
C TYR A 54 4.91 -12.90 -6.68
N PRO A 55 4.84 -13.83 -7.66
CA PRO A 55 6.03 -14.48 -8.18
C PRO A 55 6.85 -13.53 -9.04
N VAL A 56 8.16 -13.76 -9.07
CA VAL A 56 9.07 -13.02 -9.95
C VAL A 56 9.67 -14.00 -10.95
N PHE A 57 9.58 -13.67 -12.24
CA PHE A 57 10.15 -14.47 -13.31
C PHE A 57 11.34 -13.75 -13.91
N TYR A 58 12.40 -14.51 -14.20
CA TYR A 58 13.57 -14.01 -14.90
C TYR A 58 13.85 -14.91 -16.11
N LYS A 59 13.77 -14.33 -17.30
CA LYS A 59 13.92 -15.06 -18.57
C LYS A 59 13.03 -16.31 -18.61
N GLY A 60 11.78 -16.17 -18.16
CA GLY A 60 10.81 -17.25 -18.12
C GLY A 60 10.97 -18.23 -16.97
N ASN A 61 11.95 -18.02 -16.08
CA ASN A 61 12.20 -18.91 -14.96
C ASN A 61 11.66 -18.30 -13.65
N LEU A 62 10.94 -19.08 -12.88
CA LEU A 62 10.45 -18.66 -11.59
C LEU A 62 11.62 -18.56 -10.60
N LEU A 63 11.79 -17.38 -10.02
CA LEU A 63 12.82 -17.16 -9.02
C LEU A 63 12.38 -17.66 -7.65
N LYS A 64 13.37 -17.90 -6.77
CA LYS A 64 13.11 -18.39 -5.41
C LYS A 64 12.42 -17.34 -4.54
N HIS A 65 12.85 -16.07 -4.67
CA HIS A 65 12.30 -14.98 -3.88
C HIS A 65 11.05 -14.44 -4.55
N LYS A 66 10.07 -14.10 -3.73
CA LYS A 66 8.79 -13.55 -4.16
C LYS A 66 8.58 -12.21 -3.49
N PHE A 67 7.72 -11.39 -4.06
CA PHE A 67 7.28 -10.16 -3.42
C PHE A 67 5.97 -10.41 -2.67
N TYR A 68 5.83 -9.73 -1.53
CA TYR A 68 4.60 -9.76 -0.73
C TYR A 68 4.14 -8.32 -0.55
N ALA A 69 3.03 -7.97 -1.20
CA ALA A 69 2.43 -6.66 -1.02
C ALA A 69 1.71 -6.62 0.33
N ASP A 70 1.87 -5.54 1.08
CA ASP A 70 1.17 -5.42 2.37
C ASP A 70 -0.33 -5.62 2.21
N PHE A 71 -0.93 -4.91 1.26
CA PHE A 71 -2.33 -5.09 0.87
C PHE A 71 -2.49 -4.91 -0.63
N VAL A 72 -3.41 -5.67 -1.21
CA VAL A 72 -3.97 -5.36 -2.53
C VAL A 72 -5.44 -5.06 -2.29
N VAL A 73 -5.85 -3.84 -2.56
CA VAL A 73 -7.19 -3.34 -2.25
C VAL A 73 -7.99 -3.26 -3.54
N LEU A 74 -9.22 -3.75 -3.50
CA LEU A 74 -10.14 -3.77 -4.65
C LEU A 74 -9.54 -4.51 -5.85
N ASP A 75 -8.65 -5.47 -5.57
CA ASP A 75 -7.98 -6.31 -6.56
C ASP A 75 -7.15 -5.52 -7.59
N LYS A 76 -6.78 -4.27 -7.28
CA LYS A 76 -6.09 -3.42 -8.27
C LYS A 76 -5.19 -2.34 -7.71
N ILE A 77 -5.24 -2.06 -6.41
CA ILE A 77 -4.42 -1.00 -5.80
C ILE A 77 -3.51 -1.63 -4.75
N ILE A 78 -2.21 -1.46 -4.93
CA ILE A 78 -1.24 -1.90 -3.93
C ILE A 78 -1.14 -0.83 -2.86
N LEU A 79 -1.26 -1.24 -1.60
CA LEU A 79 -1.08 -0.36 -0.46
C LEU A 79 0.11 -0.86 0.36
N GLU A 80 1.12 0.01 0.52
CA GLU A 80 2.31 -0.29 1.31
C GLU A 80 2.31 0.57 2.56
N VAL A 81 2.38 -0.08 3.70
CA VAL A 81 2.37 0.57 5.02
C VAL A 81 3.80 0.74 5.50
N LYS A 82 4.15 1.96 5.87
CA LYS A 82 5.48 2.31 6.36
C LYS A 82 5.39 2.97 7.72
N CYS A 83 6.44 2.76 8.53
CA CYS A 83 6.67 3.48 9.78
C CYS A 83 8.13 3.93 9.77
N VAL A 84 8.43 4.92 8.94
CA VAL A 84 9.79 5.42 8.69
C VAL A 84 9.84 6.92 8.89
N LYS A 85 11.05 7.44 9.00
CA LYS A 85 11.26 8.89 9.22
C LYS A 85 10.62 9.71 8.10
N CYS A 86 10.78 9.27 6.85
CA CYS A 86 10.13 9.87 5.69
C CYS A 86 10.13 8.86 4.54
N ILE A 87 9.20 9.04 3.60
CA ILE A 87 9.18 8.25 2.37
C ILE A 87 10.32 8.73 1.48
N THR A 88 11.15 7.79 1.04
CA THR A 88 12.34 8.08 0.23
C THR A 88 12.16 7.60 -1.22
N ASP A 89 13.09 8.02 -2.09
CA ASP A 89 13.11 7.55 -3.48
C ASP A 89 13.26 6.02 -3.55
N GLU A 90 13.96 5.43 -2.60
CA GLU A 90 14.09 3.98 -2.52
C GLU A 90 12.76 3.30 -2.25
N HIS A 91 11.95 3.86 -1.35
CA HIS A 91 10.60 3.37 -1.10
C HIS A 91 9.74 3.45 -2.37
N GLU A 92 9.86 4.53 -3.12
CA GLU A 92 9.14 4.70 -4.38
C GLU A 92 9.58 3.68 -5.43
N SER A 93 10.89 3.43 -5.52
CA SER A 93 11.43 2.42 -6.44
C SER A 93 10.93 1.02 -6.11
N GLN A 94 10.85 0.69 -4.82
CA GLN A 94 10.28 -0.58 -4.38
C GLN A 94 8.81 -0.71 -4.79
N ALA A 95 8.05 0.37 -4.64
CA ALA A 95 6.64 0.37 -5.05
C ALA A 95 6.49 0.14 -6.55
N ILE A 96 7.36 0.74 -7.35
CA ILE A 96 7.36 0.51 -8.80
C ILE A 96 7.64 -0.98 -9.10
N ASN A 97 8.56 -1.60 -8.38
CA ASN A 97 8.84 -3.02 -8.55
C ASN A 97 7.62 -3.89 -8.25
N TYR A 98 6.86 -3.57 -7.19
CA TYR A 98 5.59 -4.26 -6.91
C TYR A 98 4.61 -4.11 -8.07
N LEU A 99 4.52 -2.91 -8.64
CA LEU A 99 3.64 -2.67 -9.78
C LEU A 99 4.06 -3.49 -11.00
N LYS A 100 5.37 -3.60 -11.24
CA LYS A 100 5.89 -4.40 -12.35
C LYS A 100 5.52 -5.88 -12.21
N VAL A 101 5.71 -6.47 -11.03
CA VAL A 101 5.46 -7.91 -10.84
C VAL A 101 3.99 -8.24 -10.71
N SER A 102 3.16 -7.30 -10.28
CA SER A 102 1.72 -7.50 -10.09
C SER A 102 0.89 -7.10 -11.31
N ASP A 103 1.48 -6.36 -12.24
CA ASP A 103 0.77 -5.77 -13.38
C ASP A 103 -0.34 -4.81 -12.95
N ASN A 104 -0.23 -4.22 -11.77
CA ASN A 104 -1.12 -3.17 -11.30
C ASN A 104 -0.56 -1.80 -11.67
N ARG A 105 -1.44 -0.79 -11.72
CA ARG A 105 -1.07 0.54 -12.18
C ARG A 105 -0.82 1.54 -11.07
N LEU A 106 -1.35 1.31 -9.87
CA LEU A 106 -1.29 2.26 -8.77
C LEU A 106 -0.84 1.59 -7.50
N ALA A 107 0.16 2.19 -6.85
CA ALA A 107 0.52 1.88 -5.47
C ALA A 107 0.37 3.12 -4.61
N LEU A 108 -0.08 2.92 -3.39
CA LEU A 108 -0.18 3.96 -2.37
C LEU A 108 0.85 3.63 -1.28
N LEU A 109 1.75 4.56 -1.03
CA LEU A 109 2.68 4.48 0.09
C LEU A 109 2.11 5.33 1.22
N VAL A 110 1.94 4.74 2.40
CA VAL A 110 1.38 5.46 3.55
C VAL A 110 2.34 5.30 4.72
N ASN A 111 2.73 6.40 5.32
CA ASN A 111 3.67 6.43 6.43
C ASN A 111 2.99 6.96 7.70
N PHE A 112 2.92 6.10 8.73
CA PHE A 112 2.24 6.40 9.98
C PHE A 112 3.18 6.91 11.07
N ALA A 113 4.49 6.98 10.83
CA ALA A 113 5.46 7.27 11.89
C ALA A 113 5.44 8.71 12.39
N ARG A 114 4.82 9.62 11.65
CA ARG A 114 4.85 11.04 11.99
C ARG A 114 3.53 11.49 12.60
N GLY A 115 3.56 12.64 13.29
CA GLY A 115 2.34 13.24 13.85
C GLY A 115 1.30 13.56 12.80
N LYS A 116 1.74 13.80 11.55
CA LYS A 116 0.86 13.91 10.39
C LYS A 116 1.18 12.77 9.44
N MET A 117 0.15 12.06 8.99
CA MET A 117 0.34 10.95 8.07
C MET A 117 0.87 11.47 6.73
N GLU A 118 1.90 10.80 6.23
CA GLU A 118 2.48 11.08 4.92
C GLU A 118 2.02 10.02 3.93
N HIS A 119 1.69 10.40 2.71
CA HIS A 119 1.33 9.42 1.69
C HIS A 119 1.76 9.88 0.30
N LYS A 120 1.96 8.92 -0.60
CA LYS A 120 2.31 9.16 -1.99
C LYS A 120 1.60 8.19 -2.90
N ARG A 121 1.23 8.67 -4.08
CA ARG A 121 0.69 7.87 -5.18
C ARG A 121 1.83 7.56 -6.14
N ILE A 122 2.02 6.28 -6.47
CA ILE A 122 3.03 5.81 -7.42
C ILE A 122 2.31 5.15 -8.58
N ILE A 123 2.59 5.63 -9.77
CA ILE A 123 1.97 5.13 -11.01
C ILE A 123 3.02 4.43 -11.86
N TYR A 124 2.63 3.34 -12.50
CA TYR A 124 3.50 2.62 -13.42
C TYR A 124 2.76 2.27 -14.71
#